data_cda6e80fe3945c3625184f235c39954c
#
_entry.id   cda6e80fe3945c3625184f235c39954c
#
_cell.length_a   1.000
_cell.length_b   1.000
_cell.length_c   1.000
_cell.angle_alpha   90.00
_cell.angle_beta   90.00
_cell.angle_gamma   90.00
#
_symmetry.space_group_name_H-M   'P 1'
#
loop_
_entity.id
_entity.type
_entity.pdbx_description
1 polymer ?
#
loop_
_entity_poly.entity_id
_entity_poly.type
_entity_poly.pdbx_seq_one_letter_code
_entity_poly.pdbx_strand_id
1 'polypeptide(L)'
;MRTLPIFVIFAALLVSSPHAAELDVYGGFTDIKGEKTGFFHTEKIDGRWWLITPEGNAFWGIGMAHPITGFTQSAVTFVYDGDQQAWLKGSIELMRGLGYNCVWSGPYCPERLQSDFVDRSLAEEVFREAKIPYVFPLPILKHSVEMVPGEKRPDVFSDRFAAFVNKLVAEHVPRLKDDRWVMGYYYGFAPWMDDVTWLNDLIERKDSPGRERLLGVLERRYEGNIEALNAVYGTSFQSFEQLKQSGALIVYPDWVKRHKMGYAPMAEAAGSQKLYDDAQALLGEIVEHTYRIAHDAVRRHDQNHLIFGCYIKEASLNLENWKRIGPYIDVIAPQHVSQVFPIDPVVEALDKPAFISDQPFGNVYPLPLVTAKNAPGAVPDHLDRLVLYDLLANRISKDPNFIGVDFCAVLFDQSHEDKAYEIGQPGFYTKYGEPKQPLCETVIGFNEQMLSHLREPMSGEELELLDRQFHETLDRYRAVMRDRKGFLLRNPRVSYR
;
A
#
# COMPACT_ATOMS: atom_id res chain seq x y z
N MET A 1 27.68 -23.00 31.14
CA MET A 1 28.34 -23.14 29.83
C MET A 1 27.63 -22.12 28.93
N ARG A 2 28.31 -21.02 28.60
CA ARG A 2 27.75 -19.97 27.75
C ARG A 2 27.90 -20.44 26.31
N THR A 3 26.78 -20.73 25.65
CA THR A 3 26.76 -20.97 24.21
C THR A 3 26.81 -19.59 23.53
N LEU A 4 27.92 -19.32 22.88
CA LEU A 4 28.04 -18.15 21.95
C LEU A 4 27.00 -18.34 20.83
N PRO A 5 26.30 -17.26 20.43
CA PRO A 5 25.48 -17.30 19.23
C PRO A 5 26.41 -17.53 18.03
N ILE A 6 26.10 -18.57 17.26
CA ILE A 6 26.75 -18.82 15.99
C ILE A 6 26.22 -17.77 15.00
N PHE A 7 26.94 -16.68 14.85
CA PHE A 7 26.79 -15.80 13.69
C PHE A 7 27.28 -16.60 12.48
N VAL A 8 26.38 -17.19 11.73
CA VAL A 8 26.68 -17.70 10.39
C VAL A 8 26.87 -16.49 9.51
N ILE A 9 28.11 -16.03 9.39
CA ILE A 9 28.51 -15.09 8.34
C ILE A 9 28.37 -15.87 7.04
N PHE A 10 27.31 -15.60 6.29
CA PHE A 10 27.23 -16.00 4.90
C PHE A 10 28.34 -15.24 4.13
N ALA A 11 29.45 -15.90 3.92
CA ALA A 11 30.35 -15.52 2.85
C ALA A 11 29.57 -15.79 1.57
N ALA A 12 28.93 -14.74 1.03
CA ALA A 12 28.39 -14.78 -0.31
C ALA A 12 29.56 -15.15 -1.23
N LEU A 13 29.54 -16.36 -1.76
CA LEU A 13 30.34 -16.71 -2.92
C LEU A 13 29.81 -15.81 -4.03
N LEU A 14 30.50 -14.69 -4.25
CA LEU A 14 30.35 -13.86 -5.42
C LEU A 14 30.74 -14.73 -6.62
N VAL A 15 29.78 -15.47 -7.14
CA VAL A 15 29.86 -15.93 -8.53
C VAL A 15 29.71 -14.65 -9.33
N SER A 16 30.81 -14.08 -9.75
CA SER A 16 30.84 -12.93 -10.63
C SER A 16 30.15 -13.33 -11.94
N SER A 17 28.86 -13.01 -12.03
CA SER A 17 28.14 -12.96 -13.30
C SER A 17 28.83 -11.88 -14.14
N PRO A 18 29.16 -12.12 -15.41
CA PRO A 18 30.01 -11.20 -16.20
C PRO A 18 29.37 -9.83 -16.50
N HIS A 19 28.24 -9.49 -15.93
CA HIS A 19 27.51 -8.21 -16.13
C HIS A 19 26.72 -7.77 -14.89
N ALA A 20 27.26 -7.94 -13.68
CA ALA A 20 26.69 -7.25 -12.54
C ALA A 20 26.81 -5.74 -12.78
N ALA A 21 25.68 -5.05 -12.98
CA ALA A 21 25.66 -3.60 -13.15
C ALA A 21 26.30 -2.94 -11.92
N GLU A 22 27.21 -2.00 -12.14
CA GLU A 22 27.77 -1.21 -11.05
C GLU A 22 26.66 -0.32 -10.49
N LEU A 23 26.49 -0.33 -9.17
CA LEU A 23 25.45 0.45 -8.48
C LEU A 23 26.09 1.62 -7.71
N ASP A 24 25.38 2.73 -7.65
CA ASP A 24 25.75 3.84 -6.76
C ASP A 24 25.41 3.52 -5.30
N VAL A 25 25.71 4.47 -4.41
CA VAL A 25 25.48 4.28 -2.97
C VAL A 25 24.00 4.11 -2.59
N TYR A 26 23.07 4.54 -3.43
CA TYR A 26 21.63 4.39 -3.27
C TYR A 26 21.06 3.12 -3.92
N GLY A 27 21.89 2.39 -4.67
CA GLY A 27 21.47 1.21 -5.42
C GLY A 27 21.04 1.52 -6.86
N GLY A 28 21.33 2.72 -7.38
CA GLY A 28 21.04 3.11 -8.76
C GLY A 28 22.05 2.57 -9.76
N PHE A 29 21.59 2.18 -10.97
CA PHE A 29 22.38 1.66 -12.06
C PHE A 29 23.28 2.75 -12.67
N THR A 30 24.59 2.65 -12.49
CA THR A 30 25.53 3.71 -12.93
C THR A 30 25.65 3.85 -14.44
N ASP A 31 25.15 2.92 -15.22
CA ASP A 31 25.13 2.92 -16.67
C ASP A 31 23.82 3.48 -17.30
N ILE A 32 22.78 3.73 -16.49
CA ILE A 32 21.54 4.38 -16.94
C ILE A 32 21.43 5.74 -16.25
N LYS A 33 21.56 6.82 -17.02
CA LYS A 33 21.71 8.19 -16.50
C LYS A 33 20.45 9.03 -16.68
N GLY A 34 20.03 9.66 -15.60
CA GLY A 34 19.11 10.77 -15.57
C GLY A 34 19.77 12.04 -15.01
N GLU A 35 18.98 13.05 -14.67
CA GLU A 35 19.48 14.30 -14.11
C GLU A 35 19.97 14.11 -12.66
N LYS A 36 21.10 14.73 -12.31
CA LYS A 36 21.58 14.76 -10.93
C LYS A 36 20.98 15.96 -10.18
N THR A 37 19.89 15.75 -9.48
CA THR A 37 19.20 16.81 -8.71
C THR A 37 19.62 16.89 -7.24
N GLY A 38 20.22 15.82 -6.71
CA GLY A 38 20.53 15.68 -5.29
C GLY A 38 19.43 15.04 -4.47
N PHE A 39 18.28 14.73 -5.10
CA PHE A 39 17.12 14.09 -4.49
C PHE A 39 16.55 13.01 -5.41
N PHE A 40 15.79 12.07 -4.86
CA PHE A 40 15.02 11.13 -5.67
C PHE A 40 13.95 11.87 -6.47
N HIS A 41 13.86 11.57 -7.74
CA HIS A 41 12.81 12.07 -8.64
C HIS A 41 12.49 11.02 -9.72
N THR A 42 11.57 11.31 -10.62
CA THR A 42 11.16 10.38 -11.68
C THR A 42 11.50 10.93 -13.05
N GLU A 43 12.03 10.08 -13.93
CA GLU A 43 12.27 10.39 -15.34
C GLU A 43 11.85 9.24 -16.24
N LYS A 44 11.56 9.57 -17.50
CA LYS A 44 11.30 8.59 -18.55
C LYS A 44 12.52 8.49 -19.47
N ILE A 45 13.26 7.36 -19.38
CA ILE A 45 14.47 7.11 -20.16
C ILE A 45 14.19 5.94 -21.10
N ASP A 46 14.43 6.10 -22.38
CA ASP A 46 14.23 5.08 -23.43
C ASP A 46 12.84 4.39 -23.36
N GLY A 47 11.79 5.17 -23.06
CA GLY A 47 10.42 4.69 -23.01
C GLY A 47 9.99 4.04 -21.69
N ARG A 48 10.91 3.85 -20.75
CA ARG A 48 10.64 3.33 -19.39
C ARG A 48 10.71 4.44 -18.35
N TRP A 49 9.78 4.42 -17.41
CA TRP A 49 9.87 5.23 -16.20
C TRP A 49 10.87 4.66 -15.20
N TRP A 50 11.59 5.57 -14.55
CA TRP A 50 12.57 5.27 -13.50
C TRP A 50 12.40 6.20 -12.32
N LEU A 51 12.74 5.71 -11.12
CA LEU A 51 13.25 6.58 -10.07
C LEU A 51 14.70 6.93 -10.43
N ILE A 52 15.08 8.17 -10.17
CA ILE A 52 16.47 8.63 -10.33
C ILE A 52 17.03 8.93 -8.96
N THR A 53 18.18 8.38 -8.65
CA THR A 53 18.87 8.61 -7.38
C THR A 53 19.37 10.05 -7.26
N PRO A 54 19.68 10.52 -6.03
CA PRO A 54 20.33 11.81 -5.83
C PRO A 54 21.62 12.03 -6.65
N GLU A 55 22.28 10.95 -7.07
CA GLU A 55 23.48 10.98 -7.91
C GLU A 55 23.19 10.92 -9.43
N GLY A 56 21.93 10.88 -9.83
CA GLY A 56 21.51 10.89 -11.25
C GLY A 56 21.56 9.52 -11.91
N ASN A 57 21.37 8.44 -11.17
CA ASN A 57 21.36 7.08 -11.70
C ASN A 57 19.97 6.47 -11.62
N ALA A 58 19.58 5.70 -12.63
CA ALA A 58 18.29 5.03 -12.62
C ALA A 58 18.20 4.01 -11.48
N PHE A 59 17.11 4.04 -10.74
CA PHE A 59 16.82 3.16 -9.61
C PHE A 59 15.45 2.51 -9.79
N TRP A 60 15.32 1.26 -9.40
CA TRP A 60 14.05 0.56 -9.36
C TRP A 60 13.84 -0.05 -7.97
N GLY A 61 12.72 0.33 -7.33
CA GLY A 61 12.49 -0.03 -5.95
C GLY A 61 11.94 -1.45 -5.78
N ILE A 62 12.66 -2.30 -5.03
CA ILE A 62 12.15 -3.57 -4.50
C ILE A 62 12.00 -3.37 -3.00
N GLY A 63 10.78 -3.06 -2.57
CA GLY A 63 10.49 -2.69 -1.19
C GLY A 63 9.92 -3.84 -0.37
N MET A 64 10.11 -3.74 0.95
CA MET A 64 9.41 -4.53 1.94
C MET A 64 8.55 -3.59 2.82
N ALA A 65 7.23 -3.83 2.84
CA ALA A 65 6.29 -2.96 3.55
C ALA A 65 6.43 -3.01 5.07
N HIS A 66 6.82 -4.15 5.61
CA HIS A 66 6.79 -4.39 7.05
C HIS A 66 8.08 -5.03 7.60
N PRO A 67 9.29 -4.50 7.28
CA PRO A 67 10.53 -5.07 7.82
C PRO A 67 10.62 -4.85 9.34
N ILE A 68 10.09 -3.71 9.81
CA ILE A 68 10.10 -3.28 11.21
C ILE A 68 8.66 -3.01 11.62
N THR A 69 8.06 -3.92 12.35
CA THR A 69 6.66 -3.79 12.80
C THR A 69 6.44 -4.50 14.12
N GLY A 70 5.49 -4.00 14.91
CA GLY A 70 5.05 -4.66 16.14
C GLY A 70 4.44 -6.05 15.92
N PHE A 71 4.20 -6.48 14.68
CA PHE A 71 3.79 -7.85 14.38
C PHE A 71 4.86 -8.88 14.67
N THR A 72 6.12 -8.47 14.69
CA THR A 72 7.28 -9.33 14.92
C THR A 72 8.02 -8.98 16.21
N GLN A 73 7.35 -8.32 17.17
CA GLN A 73 7.98 -7.87 18.41
C GLN A 73 8.61 -9.01 19.22
N SER A 74 8.08 -10.24 19.11
CA SER A 74 8.66 -11.42 19.74
C SER A 74 10.11 -11.68 19.30
N ALA A 75 10.48 -11.29 18.07
CA ALA A 75 11.85 -11.40 17.60
C ALA A 75 12.83 -10.56 18.43
N VAL A 76 12.39 -9.41 18.96
CA VAL A 76 13.22 -8.58 19.86
C VAL A 76 13.67 -9.41 21.07
N THR A 77 12.75 -10.17 21.65
CA THR A 77 13.07 -11.02 22.83
C THR A 77 13.85 -12.27 22.43
N PHE A 78 13.42 -13.00 21.40
CA PHE A 78 13.96 -14.33 21.11
C PHE A 78 15.25 -14.32 20.27
N VAL A 79 15.45 -13.26 19.46
CA VAL A 79 16.60 -13.15 18.54
C VAL A 79 17.61 -12.14 19.04
N TYR A 80 17.13 -11.06 19.66
CA TYR A 80 17.96 -9.89 20.03
C TYR A 80 18.04 -9.63 21.54
N ASP A 81 17.67 -10.58 22.38
CA ASP A 81 17.75 -10.50 23.85
C ASP A 81 17.10 -9.23 24.46
N GLY A 82 16.07 -8.70 23.84
CA GLY A 82 15.38 -7.48 24.25
C GLY A 82 15.98 -6.18 23.72
N ASP A 83 17.09 -6.24 22.98
CA ASP A 83 17.73 -5.05 22.37
C ASP A 83 16.98 -4.60 21.11
N GLN A 84 16.21 -3.52 21.25
CA GLN A 84 15.43 -2.96 20.16
C GLN A 84 16.32 -2.33 19.06
N GLN A 85 17.47 -1.75 19.43
CA GLN A 85 18.39 -1.17 18.45
C GLN A 85 19.04 -2.26 17.58
N ALA A 86 19.48 -3.34 18.21
CA ALA A 86 20.02 -4.50 17.50
C ALA A 86 18.97 -5.13 16.58
N TRP A 87 17.71 -5.23 17.03
CA TRP A 87 16.61 -5.72 16.20
C TRP A 87 16.36 -4.82 14.97
N LEU A 88 16.33 -3.49 15.14
CA LEU A 88 16.14 -2.55 14.03
C LEU A 88 17.26 -2.66 13.00
N LYS A 89 18.52 -2.64 13.46
CA LYS A 89 19.70 -2.78 12.57
C LYS A 89 19.71 -4.13 11.86
N GLY A 90 19.54 -5.21 12.62
CA GLY A 90 19.52 -6.58 12.07
C GLY A 90 18.38 -6.81 11.09
N SER A 91 17.20 -6.22 11.33
CA SER A 91 16.07 -6.31 10.39
C SER A 91 16.38 -5.67 9.04
N ILE A 92 17.06 -4.52 9.01
CA ILE A 92 17.47 -3.88 7.75
C ILE A 92 18.52 -4.73 7.02
N GLU A 93 19.49 -5.31 7.75
CA GLU A 93 20.51 -6.18 7.17
C GLU A 93 19.90 -7.46 6.58
N LEU A 94 18.98 -8.10 7.31
CA LEU A 94 18.27 -9.28 6.81
C LEU A 94 17.42 -8.97 5.58
N MET A 95 16.74 -7.85 5.58
CA MET A 95 15.96 -7.38 4.42
C MET A 95 16.84 -7.19 3.19
N ARG A 96 17.98 -6.52 3.34
CA ARG A 96 18.97 -6.37 2.24
C ARG A 96 19.53 -7.70 1.78
N GLY A 97 19.79 -8.62 2.71
CA GLY A 97 20.24 -9.98 2.40
C GLY A 97 19.23 -10.78 1.58
N LEU A 98 17.94 -10.43 1.64
CA LEU A 98 16.89 -10.99 0.79
C LEU A 98 16.75 -10.27 -0.57
N GLY A 99 17.59 -9.27 -0.87
CA GLY A 99 17.55 -8.53 -2.13
C GLY A 99 16.58 -7.35 -2.19
N TYR A 100 15.98 -6.95 -1.05
CA TYR A 100 15.18 -5.74 -0.98
C TYR A 100 16.09 -4.50 -0.85
N ASN A 101 15.80 -3.44 -1.59
CA ASN A 101 16.66 -2.26 -1.69
C ASN A 101 16.03 -0.97 -1.17
N CYS A 102 14.76 -0.99 -0.78
CA CYS A 102 14.08 0.17 -0.19
C CYS A 102 12.99 -0.24 0.82
N VAL A 103 12.48 0.73 1.57
CA VAL A 103 11.39 0.54 2.53
C VAL A 103 10.30 1.56 2.26
N TRP A 104 9.09 1.07 2.00
CA TRP A 104 7.97 1.96 1.71
C TRP A 104 7.38 2.64 2.95
N SER A 105 7.19 1.90 4.03
CA SER A 105 6.53 2.43 5.23
C SER A 105 7.48 3.19 6.17
N GLY A 106 8.68 3.52 5.71
CA GLY A 106 9.68 4.27 6.45
C GLY A 106 10.20 3.57 7.69
N PRO A 107 10.70 4.34 8.67
CA PRO A 107 11.28 3.76 9.88
C PRO A 107 10.27 2.98 10.74
N TYR A 108 8.98 3.23 10.57
CA TYR A 108 7.91 2.58 11.32
C TYR A 108 6.59 2.69 10.54
N CYS A 109 5.63 1.80 10.83
CA CYS A 109 4.30 1.81 10.20
C CYS A 109 3.27 2.46 11.15
N PRO A 110 3.03 3.78 11.07
CA PRO A 110 2.26 4.52 12.07
C PRO A 110 0.75 4.25 12.01
N GLU A 111 0.26 3.63 10.93
CA GLU A 111 -1.16 3.30 10.80
C GLU A 111 -1.58 2.08 11.61
N ARG A 112 -0.63 1.31 12.12
CA ARG A 112 -0.90 0.07 12.85
C ARG A 112 -0.80 0.29 14.34
N LEU A 113 -1.72 -0.31 15.10
CA LEU A 113 -1.77 -0.20 16.57
C LEU A 113 -0.47 -0.66 17.24
N GLN A 114 0.27 -1.58 16.61
CA GLN A 114 1.55 -2.08 17.12
C GLN A 114 2.72 -1.13 16.88
N SER A 115 2.53 -0.01 16.19
CA SER A 115 3.58 0.98 15.99
C SER A 115 4.06 1.61 17.31
N ASP A 116 3.24 1.56 18.35
CA ASP A 116 3.60 2.09 19.67
C ASP A 116 4.68 1.25 20.37
N PHE A 117 4.91 0.01 19.93
CA PHE A 117 6.00 -0.82 20.40
C PHE A 117 7.37 -0.32 19.94
N VAL A 118 7.45 0.28 18.76
CA VAL A 118 8.71 0.74 18.17
C VAL A 118 9.04 2.13 18.72
N ASP A 119 10.23 2.31 19.30
CA ASP A 119 10.77 3.63 19.60
C ASP A 119 11.03 4.38 18.29
N ARG A 120 10.20 5.39 18.02
CA ARG A 120 10.22 6.14 16.75
C ARG A 120 11.52 6.89 16.54
N SER A 121 12.06 7.49 17.60
CA SER A 121 13.29 8.27 17.52
C SER A 121 14.47 7.36 17.20
N LEU A 122 14.53 6.21 17.85
CA LEU A 122 15.52 5.18 17.59
C LEU A 122 15.41 4.60 16.17
N ALA A 123 14.18 4.34 15.71
CA ALA A 123 13.96 3.85 14.36
C ALA A 123 14.43 4.83 13.30
N GLU A 124 14.12 6.13 13.45
CA GLU A 124 14.57 7.18 12.53
C GLU A 124 16.11 7.33 12.53
N GLU A 125 16.76 7.21 13.70
CA GLU A 125 18.21 7.22 13.80
C GLU A 125 18.84 6.04 13.07
N VAL A 126 18.34 4.83 13.33
CA VAL A 126 18.83 3.61 12.68
C VAL A 126 18.66 3.66 11.16
N PHE A 127 17.54 4.16 10.65
CA PHE A 127 17.34 4.31 9.19
C PHE A 127 18.32 5.28 8.56
N ARG A 128 18.59 6.40 9.24
CA ARG A 128 19.58 7.39 8.78
C ARG A 128 20.99 6.79 8.73
N GLU A 129 21.38 6.02 9.77
CA GLU A 129 22.66 5.32 9.81
C GLU A 129 22.76 4.19 8.77
N ALA A 130 21.68 3.45 8.56
CA ALA A 130 21.64 2.32 7.64
C ALA A 130 21.79 2.72 6.18
N LYS A 131 21.49 3.98 5.82
CA LYS A 131 21.59 4.48 4.44
C LYS A 131 20.80 3.58 3.48
N ILE A 132 19.49 3.51 3.68
CA ILE A 132 18.57 2.78 2.81
C ILE A 132 17.49 3.74 2.31
N PRO A 133 17.18 3.74 1.00
CA PRO A 133 16.08 4.55 0.48
C PRO A 133 14.75 4.19 1.14
N TYR A 134 13.97 5.19 1.52
CA TYR A 134 12.67 4.95 2.14
C TYR A 134 11.64 6.04 1.83
N VAL A 135 10.36 5.67 1.90
CA VAL A 135 9.24 6.62 1.84
C VAL A 135 8.78 6.92 3.25
N PHE A 136 8.73 8.19 3.64
CA PHE A 136 8.36 8.59 4.98
C PHE A 136 6.83 8.67 5.15
N PRO A 137 6.28 8.02 6.18
CA PRO A 137 4.85 8.09 6.45
C PRO A 137 4.44 9.42 7.08
N LEU A 138 3.53 10.11 6.41
CA LEU A 138 2.76 11.24 6.95
C LEU A 138 1.31 10.78 7.11
N PRO A 139 0.90 10.20 8.24
CA PRO A 139 -0.40 9.57 8.37
C PRO A 139 -1.54 10.59 8.44
N ILE A 140 -1.78 11.27 7.34
CA ILE A 140 -2.83 12.27 7.17
C ILE A 140 -4.21 11.61 7.24
N LEU A 141 -4.29 10.36 6.72
CA LEU A 141 -5.49 9.53 6.83
C LEU A 141 -5.10 8.18 7.44
N LYS A 142 -5.79 7.77 8.50
CA LYS A 142 -5.60 6.48 9.17
C LYS A 142 -6.88 5.66 9.09
N HIS A 143 -6.72 4.39 8.83
CA HIS A 143 -7.82 3.46 8.67
C HIS A 143 -8.58 3.15 9.96
N SER A 144 -7.93 3.11 11.09
CA SER A 144 -8.50 2.57 12.34
C SER A 144 -8.27 3.42 13.60
N VAL A 145 -7.64 4.57 13.47
CA VAL A 145 -7.25 5.40 14.61
C VAL A 145 -7.89 6.78 14.50
N GLU A 146 -8.34 7.30 15.62
CA GLU A 146 -8.80 8.67 15.76
C GLU A 146 -7.66 9.64 15.37
N MET A 147 -7.85 10.39 14.28
CA MET A 147 -6.84 11.31 13.76
C MET A 147 -7.06 12.72 14.26
N VAL A 148 -8.31 13.14 14.22
CA VAL A 148 -8.76 14.38 14.81
C VAL A 148 -9.45 14.00 16.14
N PRO A 149 -9.02 14.55 17.29
CA PRO A 149 -9.58 14.19 18.58
C PRO A 149 -11.13 14.22 18.57
N GLY A 150 -11.76 13.11 18.94
CA GLY A 150 -13.22 12.95 18.91
C GLY A 150 -13.80 12.52 17.56
N GLU A 151 -12.98 12.35 16.49
CA GLU A 151 -13.47 12.03 15.16
C GLU A 151 -12.74 10.82 14.56
N LYS A 152 -13.36 9.64 14.59
CA LYS A 152 -12.84 8.44 13.89
C LYS A 152 -12.77 8.63 12.38
N ARG A 153 -13.67 9.43 11.82
CA ARG A 153 -13.78 9.76 10.41
C ARG A 153 -13.90 11.28 10.32
N PRO A 154 -12.78 11.98 10.14
CA PRO A 154 -12.77 13.43 10.15
C PRO A 154 -13.57 13.99 8.97
N ASP A 155 -14.22 15.14 9.19
CA ASP A 155 -14.68 15.95 8.10
C ASP A 155 -13.49 16.66 7.45
N VAL A 156 -13.10 16.16 6.27
CA VAL A 156 -11.91 16.66 5.56
C VAL A 156 -12.07 18.13 5.11
N PHE A 157 -13.29 18.65 5.04
CA PHE A 157 -13.59 20.03 4.69
C PHE A 157 -13.59 20.97 5.90
N SER A 158 -13.38 20.45 7.10
CA SER A 158 -13.35 21.25 8.32
C SER A 158 -11.98 21.93 8.53
N ASP A 159 -12.02 23.11 9.17
CA ASP A 159 -10.80 23.81 9.61
C ASP A 159 -9.97 22.96 10.58
N ARG A 160 -10.61 22.10 11.37
CA ARG A 160 -9.93 21.18 12.29
C ARG A 160 -9.06 20.18 11.54
N PHE A 161 -9.55 19.62 10.43
CA PHE A 161 -8.78 18.71 9.61
C PHE A 161 -7.59 19.44 8.95
N ALA A 162 -7.85 20.62 8.38
CA ALA A 162 -6.79 21.44 7.80
C ALA A 162 -5.70 21.81 8.83
N ALA A 163 -6.09 22.18 10.05
CA ALA A 163 -5.16 22.46 11.15
C ALA A 163 -4.35 21.23 11.57
N PHE A 164 -5.00 20.05 11.62
CA PHE A 164 -4.33 18.78 11.91
C PHE A 164 -3.26 18.46 10.86
N VAL A 165 -3.60 18.54 9.56
CA VAL A 165 -2.66 18.28 8.46
C VAL A 165 -1.46 19.25 8.52
N ASN A 166 -1.73 20.54 8.69
CA ASN A 166 -0.67 21.55 8.79
C ASN A 166 0.27 21.30 9.96
N LYS A 167 -0.27 20.93 11.14
CA LYS A 167 0.52 20.60 12.32
C LYS A 167 1.40 19.37 12.08
N LEU A 168 0.80 18.28 11.56
CA LEU A 168 1.53 17.04 11.28
C LEU A 168 2.70 17.28 10.31
N VAL A 169 2.45 17.98 9.23
CA VAL A 169 3.47 18.30 8.21
C VAL A 169 4.56 19.19 8.79
N ALA A 170 4.20 20.24 9.53
CA ALA A 170 5.16 21.15 10.14
C ALA A 170 6.05 20.46 11.21
N GLU A 171 5.56 19.41 11.84
CA GLU A 171 6.33 18.60 12.81
C GLU A 171 7.38 17.71 12.13
N HIS A 172 7.05 17.13 10.98
CA HIS A 172 7.89 16.10 10.37
C HIS A 172 8.70 16.59 9.17
N VAL A 173 8.09 17.28 8.22
CA VAL A 173 8.70 17.56 6.91
C VAL A 173 9.95 18.47 7.00
N PRO A 174 10.00 19.56 7.80
CA PRO A 174 11.17 20.44 7.84
C PRO A 174 12.47 19.76 8.23
N ARG A 175 12.41 18.68 9.03
CA ARG A 175 13.60 17.91 9.46
C ARG A 175 14.07 16.89 8.44
N LEU A 176 13.24 16.55 7.44
CA LEU A 176 13.52 15.55 6.43
C LEU A 176 13.89 16.15 5.06
N LYS A 177 13.58 17.43 4.84
CA LYS A 177 13.72 18.11 3.54
C LYS A 177 15.11 18.05 2.89
N ASP A 178 16.15 17.80 3.69
CA ASP A 178 17.54 17.70 3.24
C ASP A 178 18.07 16.25 3.33
N ASP A 179 17.24 15.28 3.72
CA ASP A 179 17.63 13.87 3.84
C ASP A 179 17.52 13.18 2.46
N ARG A 180 18.65 12.93 1.84
CA ARG A 180 18.76 12.33 0.52
C ARG A 180 18.33 10.87 0.45
N TRP A 181 18.10 10.19 1.59
CA TRP A 181 17.64 8.82 1.65
C TRP A 181 16.11 8.72 1.63
N VAL A 182 15.43 9.82 1.90
CA VAL A 182 13.98 9.93 1.74
C VAL A 182 13.65 10.00 0.26
N MET A 183 12.90 9.01 -0.24
CA MET A 183 12.38 9.04 -1.61
C MET A 183 11.18 9.99 -1.72
N GLY A 184 10.38 10.08 -0.68
CA GLY A 184 9.19 10.93 -0.66
C GLY A 184 8.29 10.65 0.52
N TYR A 185 7.04 11.11 0.40
CA TYR A 185 6.03 11.04 1.45
C TYR A 185 4.82 10.24 1.01
N TYR A 186 4.29 9.39 1.91
CA TYR A 186 2.98 8.79 1.71
C TYR A 186 2.02 9.16 2.85
N TYR A 187 0.70 9.22 2.54
CA TYR A 187 -0.30 9.79 3.43
C TYR A 187 -1.08 8.77 4.26
N GLY A 188 -0.68 7.50 4.18
CA GLY A 188 -1.34 6.40 4.84
C GLY A 188 -2.38 5.68 3.97
N PHE A 189 -3.11 4.77 4.59
CA PHE A 189 -4.21 4.05 3.92
C PHE A 189 -5.43 4.96 3.81
N ALA A 190 -5.95 5.11 2.61
CA ALA A 190 -7.15 5.91 2.40
C ALA A 190 -8.39 5.23 2.98
N PRO A 191 -9.04 5.78 4.02
CA PRO A 191 -10.10 5.09 4.76
C PRO A 191 -11.38 4.87 3.95
N TRP A 192 -11.63 5.68 2.92
CA TRP A 192 -12.78 5.48 2.01
C TRP A 192 -12.70 4.20 1.17
N MET A 193 -11.55 3.55 1.12
CA MET A 193 -11.39 2.28 0.40
C MET A 193 -11.95 1.09 1.14
N ASP A 194 -11.88 1.14 2.48
CA ASP A 194 -12.33 0.05 3.33
C ASP A 194 -13.66 0.34 4.02
N ASP A 195 -14.07 1.60 4.06
CA ASP A 195 -15.27 2.05 4.77
C ASP A 195 -16.14 2.98 3.92
N VAL A 196 -16.90 2.36 3.02
CA VAL A 196 -17.91 3.07 2.21
C VAL A 196 -18.95 3.82 3.06
N THR A 197 -19.03 3.52 4.34
CA THR A 197 -19.93 4.23 5.25
C THR A 197 -19.45 5.62 5.60
N TRP A 198 -18.16 5.92 5.39
CA TRP A 198 -17.64 7.25 5.68
C TRP A 198 -18.31 8.35 4.86
N LEU A 199 -18.61 8.09 3.59
CA LEU A 199 -19.36 9.02 2.75
C LEU A 199 -20.74 9.29 3.30
N ASN A 200 -21.46 8.23 3.74
CA ASN A 200 -22.75 8.36 4.41
C ASN A 200 -22.62 9.14 5.73
N ASP A 201 -21.62 8.83 6.55
CA ASP A 201 -21.39 9.52 7.82
C ASP A 201 -21.16 11.03 7.64
N LEU A 202 -20.44 11.45 6.58
CA LEU A 202 -20.26 12.86 6.28
C LEU A 202 -21.57 13.54 5.85
N ILE A 203 -22.37 12.85 5.05
CA ILE A 203 -23.68 13.36 4.60
C ILE A 203 -24.68 13.44 5.76
N GLU A 204 -24.62 12.50 6.70
CA GLU A 204 -25.52 12.48 7.86
C GLU A 204 -25.19 13.52 8.95
N ARG A 205 -23.95 14.04 8.96
CA ARG A 205 -23.52 15.04 9.94
C ARG A 205 -24.21 16.38 9.71
N LYS A 206 -25.17 16.71 10.56
CA LYS A 206 -25.79 18.04 10.53
C LYS A 206 -24.75 19.12 10.82
N ASP A 207 -24.91 20.25 10.19
CA ASP A 207 -24.12 21.46 10.40
C ASP A 207 -22.61 21.27 10.16
N SER A 208 -22.23 20.36 9.26
CA SER A 208 -20.84 20.12 8.89
C SER A 208 -20.51 20.67 7.50
N PRO A 209 -19.30 21.25 7.31
CA PRO A 209 -18.85 21.71 5.99
C PRO A 209 -18.88 20.60 4.92
N GLY A 210 -18.55 19.36 5.31
CA GLY A 210 -18.59 18.22 4.41
C GLY A 210 -19.99 17.90 3.91
N ARG A 211 -20.97 17.90 4.78
CA ARG A 211 -22.37 17.73 4.39
C ARG A 211 -22.83 18.79 3.39
N GLU A 212 -22.60 20.05 3.71
CA GLU A 212 -22.97 21.16 2.84
C GLU A 212 -22.33 21.02 1.46
N ARG A 213 -21.01 20.73 1.44
CA ARG A 213 -20.26 20.52 0.20
C ARG A 213 -20.82 19.38 -0.63
N LEU A 214 -21.01 18.20 -0.03
CA LEU A 214 -21.42 16.98 -0.73
C LEU A 214 -22.88 17.08 -1.23
N LEU A 215 -23.80 17.60 -0.43
CA LEU A 215 -25.17 17.83 -0.88
C LEU A 215 -25.24 18.89 -1.98
N GLY A 216 -24.40 19.91 -1.93
CA GLY A 216 -24.25 20.88 -3.04
C GLY A 216 -23.75 20.26 -4.35
N VAL A 217 -22.92 19.22 -4.29
CA VAL A 217 -22.53 18.42 -5.47
C VAL A 217 -23.74 17.71 -6.06
N LEU A 218 -24.52 17.03 -5.22
CA LEU A 218 -25.74 16.35 -5.70
C LEU A 218 -26.73 17.33 -6.30
N GLU A 219 -26.98 18.47 -5.66
CA GLU A 219 -27.88 19.49 -6.18
C GLU A 219 -27.49 19.95 -7.59
N ARG A 220 -26.19 20.22 -7.83
CA ARG A 220 -25.69 20.56 -9.17
C ARG A 220 -25.83 19.42 -10.16
N ARG A 221 -25.56 18.16 -9.76
CA ARG A 221 -25.66 16.98 -10.62
C ARG A 221 -27.07 16.65 -11.07
N TYR A 222 -28.03 17.03 -10.26
CA TYR A 222 -29.47 16.90 -10.53
C TYR A 222 -30.12 18.20 -11.03
N GLU A 223 -29.30 19.23 -11.30
CA GLU A 223 -29.77 20.53 -11.81
C GLU A 223 -30.90 21.15 -10.94
N GLY A 224 -30.85 20.91 -9.61
CA GLY A 224 -31.88 21.34 -8.68
C GLY A 224 -33.17 20.51 -8.73
N ASN A 225 -33.26 19.48 -9.58
CA ASN A 225 -34.45 18.63 -9.70
C ASN A 225 -34.47 17.56 -8.59
N ILE A 226 -35.23 17.82 -7.55
CA ILE A 226 -35.34 16.92 -6.38
C ILE A 226 -36.09 15.62 -6.71
N GLU A 227 -37.09 15.68 -7.64
CA GLU A 227 -37.81 14.47 -8.06
C GLU A 227 -36.88 13.46 -8.75
N ALA A 228 -35.96 13.93 -9.57
CA ALA A 228 -34.96 13.10 -10.21
C ALA A 228 -34.03 12.43 -9.18
N LEU A 229 -33.61 13.16 -8.15
CA LEU A 229 -32.83 12.59 -7.04
C LEU A 229 -33.66 11.57 -6.28
N ASN A 230 -34.90 11.89 -5.91
CA ASN A 230 -35.80 10.99 -5.19
C ASN A 230 -35.99 9.66 -5.93
N ALA A 231 -36.13 9.70 -7.25
CA ALA A 231 -36.29 8.51 -8.07
C ALA A 231 -35.06 7.57 -8.02
N VAL A 232 -33.84 8.13 -7.93
CA VAL A 232 -32.60 7.35 -7.83
C VAL A 232 -32.38 6.78 -6.43
N TYR A 233 -32.65 7.59 -5.40
CA TYR A 233 -32.35 7.24 -4.01
C TYR A 233 -33.54 6.60 -3.26
N GLY A 234 -34.70 6.48 -3.90
CA GLY A 234 -35.91 5.94 -3.27
C GLY A 234 -36.42 6.83 -2.12
N THR A 235 -36.26 8.14 -2.24
CA THR A 235 -36.67 9.14 -1.24
C THR A 235 -37.87 9.97 -1.67
N SER A 236 -38.34 10.87 -0.83
CA SER A 236 -39.54 11.71 -1.11
C SER A 236 -39.39 13.15 -0.62
N PHE A 237 -38.19 13.72 -0.75
CA PHE A 237 -37.93 15.11 -0.37
C PHE A 237 -38.71 16.07 -1.27
N GLN A 238 -39.17 17.17 -0.69
CA GLN A 238 -39.89 18.21 -1.43
C GLN A 238 -38.92 19.21 -2.11
N SER A 239 -37.69 19.31 -1.61
CA SER A 239 -36.68 20.21 -2.12
C SER A 239 -35.28 19.80 -1.65
N PHE A 240 -34.23 20.30 -2.29
CA PHE A 240 -32.86 20.17 -1.80
C PHE A 240 -32.64 20.83 -0.44
N GLU A 241 -33.38 21.90 -0.15
CA GLU A 241 -33.36 22.54 1.18
C GLU A 241 -33.84 21.58 2.26
N GLN A 242 -34.98 20.88 2.03
CA GLN A 242 -35.46 19.85 2.94
C GLN A 242 -34.44 18.72 3.09
N LEU A 243 -33.77 18.26 2.00
CA LEU A 243 -32.72 17.26 2.06
C LEU A 243 -31.56 17.74 2.94
N LYS A 244 -31.09 18.97 2.78
CA LYS A 244 -30.03 19.58 3.60
C LYS A 244 -30.39 19.59 5.10
N GLN A 245 -31.64 19.76 5.44
CA GLN A 245 -32.14 19.81 6.82
C GLN A 245 -32.39 18.42 7.43
N SER A 246 -32.77 17.42 6.62
CA SER A 246 -33.29 16.14 7.12
C SER A 246 -32.24 15.18 7.69
N GLY A 247 -31.07 15.16 7.17
CA GLY A 247 -30.01 14.24 7.59
C GLY A 247 -30.09 12.79 7.10
N ALA A 248 -31.00 12.48 6.17
CA ALA A 248 -31.36 11.10 5.82
C ALA A 248 -31.12 10.75 4.34
N LEU A 249 -29.90 10.77 3.89
CA LEU A 249 -29.55 10.27 2.55
C LEU A 249 -28.47 9.19 2.66
N ILE A 250 -28.74 8.00 2.15
CA ILE A 250 -27.79 6.89 2.08
C ILE A 250 -27.28 6.76 0.65
N VAL A 251 -26.02 7.15 0.43
CA VAL A 251 -25.38 7.07 -0.89
C VAL A 251 -24.93 5.64 -1.20
N TYR A 252 -24.42 4.95 -0.17
CA TYR A 252 -24.06 3.54 -0.27
C TYR A 252 -25.01 2.67 0.55
N PRO A 253 -25.83 1.83 -0.09
CA PRO A 253 -26.69 0.87 0.62
C PRO A 253 -25.89 -0.13 1.47
N ASP A 254 -26.50 -0.66 2.54
CA ASP A 254 -25.84 -1.59 3.48
C ASP A 254 -25.27 -2.86 2.85
N TRP A 255 -25.80 -3.27 1.71
CA TRP A 255 -25.27 -4.46 1.02
C TRP A 255 -23.89 -4.23 0.40
N VAL A 256 -23.51 -2.99 0.06
CA VAL A 256 -22.13 -2.65 -0.36
C VAL A 256 -21.15 -2.89 0.79
N LYS A 257 -21.55 -2.71 2.04
CA LYS A 257 -20.73 -3.04 3.22
C LYS A 257 -20.33 -4.52 3.29
N ARG A 258 -21.14 -5.43 2.74
CA ARG A 258 -20.88 -6.87 2.76
C ARG A 258 -19.87 -7.32 1.71
N HIS A 259 -19.59 -6.49 0.73
CA HIS A 259 -18.67 -6.77 -0.37
C HIS A 259 -17.30 -6.08 -0.19
N LYS A 260 -16.95 -5.71 1.04
CA LYS A 260 -15.71 -5.00 1.43
C LYS A 260 -14.41 -5.55 0.84
N MET A 261 -14.42 -6.75 0.30
CA MET A 261 -13.27 -7.42 -0.30
C MET A 261 -13.62 -8.03 -1.66
N GLY A 262 -14.82 -7.84 -2.13
CA GLY A 262 -15.22 -8.25 -3.47
C GLY A 262 -14.92 -7.10 -4.41
N TYR A 263 -13.95 -7.27 -5.21
CA TYR A 263 -13.56 -6.44 -6.33
C TYR A 263 -14.55 -6.56 -7.51
N ALA A 264 -15.80 -6.86 -7.21
CA ALA A 264 -16.85 -6.62 -8.17
C ALA A 264 -16.85 -5.13 -8.49
N PRO A 265 -16.95 -4.74 -9.76
CA PRO A 265 -17.11 -3.34 -10.12
C PRO A 265 -18.15 -2.71 -9.19
N MET A 266 -17.79 -1.61 -8.53
CA MET A 266 -18.71 -0.94 -7.58
C MET A 266 -20.06 -0.60 -8.24
N ALA A 267 -20.09 -0.49 -9.57
CA ALA A 267 -21.29 -0.31 -10.35
C ALA A 267 -22.27 -1.51 -10.28
N GLU A 268 -21.77 -2.74 -10.39
CA GLU A 268 -22.61 -3.93 -10.22
C GLU A 268 -23.11 -4.05 -8.78
N ALA A 269 -22.23 -3.71 -7.84
CA ALA A 269 -22.57 -3.69 -6.45
C ALA A 269 -23.56 -2.57 -6.11
N ALA A 270 -23.56 -1.43 -6.76
CA ALA A 270 -24.52 -0.35 -6.55
C ALA A 270 -25.94 -0.67 -7.07
N GLY A 271 -26.11 -1.71 -7.89
CA GLY A 271 -27.39 -2.05 -8.52
C GLY A 271 -27.92 -0.93 -9.45
N SER A 272 -27.15 0.15 -9.61
CA SER A 272 -27.49 1.32 -10.40
C SER A 272 -26.21 2.08 -10.79
N GLN A 273 -25.99 2.26 -12.07
CA GLN A 273 -24.87 3.07 -12.58
C GLN A 273 -24.94 4.50 -12.05
N LYS A 274 -26.15 5.07 -11.93
CA LYS A 274 -26.33 6.43 -11.43
C LYS A 274 -25.89 6.61 -9.98
N LEU A 275 -26.20 5.65 -9.10
CA LEU A 275 -25.71 5.66 -7.71
C LEU A 275 -24.19 5.56 -7.64
N TYR A 276 -23.59 4.71 -8.49
CA TYR A 276 -22.14 4.61 -8.59
C TYR A 276 -21.51 5.93 -9.05
N ASP A 277 -22.06 6.56 -10.08
CA ASP A 277 -21.56 7.83 -10.63
C ASP A 277 -21.68 8.97 -9.61
N ASP A 278 -22.77 9.00 -8.84
CA ASP A 278 -22.96 9.97 -7.76
C ASP A 278 -21.96 9.73 -6.62
N ALA A 279 -21.78 8.48 -6.21
CA ALA A 279 -20.79 8.12 -5.19
C ALA A 279 -19.36 8.49 -5.61
N GLN A 280 -18.97 8.21 -6.86
CA GLN A 280 -17.66 8.59 -7.39
C GLN A 280 -17.51 10.12 -7.49
N ALA A 281 -18.56 10.86 -7.83
CA ALA A 281 -18.50 12.31 -7.86
C ALA A 281 -18.30 12.92 -6.46
N LEU A 282 -19.00 12.38 -5.44
CA LEU A 282 -18.85 12.82 -4.05
C LEU A 282 -17.47 12.43 -3.51
N LEU A 283 -17.00 11.22 -3.82
CA LEU A 283 -15.67 10.75 -3.43
C LEU A 283 -14.58 11.62 -4.08
N GLY A 284 -14.78 12.05 -5.33
CA GLY A 284 -13.88 12.95 -6.03
C GLY A 284 -13.65 14.27 -5.29
N GLU A 285 -14.71 14.86 -4.72
CA GLU A 285 -14.57 16.07 -3.91
C GLU A 285 -13.72 15.83 -2.64
N ILE A 286 -13.94 14.68 -1.98
CA ILE A 286 -13.21 14.31 -0.76
C ILE A 286 -11.71 14.11 -1.07
N VAL A 287 -11.41 13.30 -2.09
CA VAL A 287 -10.01 12.94 -2.40
C VAL A 287 -9.24 14.15 -2.93
N GLU A 288 -9.80 14.91 -3.87
CA GLU A 288 -9.17 16.12 -4.39
C GLU A 288 -8.84 17.12 -3.28
N HIS A 289 -9.83 17.40 -2.41
CA HIS A 289 -9.64 18.33 -1.30
C HIS A 289 -8.55 17.86 -0.33
N THR A 290 -8.58 16.58 0.04
CA THR A 290 -7.59 15.98 0.94
C THR A 290 -6.19 16.05 0.36
N TYR A 291 -6.03 15.63 -0.89
CA TYR A 291 -4.73 15.62 -1.55
C TYR A 291 -4.17 17.02 -1.75
N ARG A 292 -5.00 17.99 -2.11
CA ARG A 292 -4.62 19.39 -2.25
C ARG A 292 -4.11 19.99 -0.93
N ILE A 293 -4.85 19.82 0.17
CA ILE A 293 -4.41 20.32 1.49
C ILE A 293 -3.09 19.67 1.90
N ALA A 294 -2.95 18.36 1.70
CA ALA A 294 -1.74 17.64 2.06
C ALA A 294 -0.54 18.08 1.21
N HIS A 295 -0.70 18.12 -0.11
CA HIS A 295 0.29 18.60 -1.06
C HIS A 295 0.76 20.01 -0.72
N ASP A 296 -0.18 20.96 -0.56
CA ASP A 296 0.16 22.35 -0.29
C ASP A 296 0.86 22.51 1.07
N ALA A 297 0.49 21.67 2.06
CA ALA A 297 1.19 21.67 3.34
C ALA A 297 2.64 21.17 3.18
N VAL A 298 2.86 20.05 2.48
CA VAL A 298 4.21 19.50 2.23
C VAL A 298 5.05 20.50 1.44
N ARG A 299 4.53 21.01 0.31
CA ARG A 299 5.26 21.91 -0.59
C ARG A 299 5.63 23.26 0.02
N ARG A 300 5.00 23.68 1.10
CA ARG A 300 5.47 24.86 1.88
C ARG A 300 6.81 24.62 2.58
N HIS A 301 7.17 23.38 2.86
CA HIS A 301 8.36 23.02 3.62
C HIS A 301 9.40 22.26 2.79
N ASP A 302 8.96 21.54 1.77
CA ASP A 302 9.80 20.69 0.94
C ASP A 302 9.33 20.69 -0.52
N GLN A 303 10.23 21.16 -1.39
CA GLN A 303 9.99 21.23 -2.83
C GLN A 303 10.62 20.07 -3.60
N ASN A 304 11.41 19.21 -2.94
CA ASN A 304 12.30 18.28 -3.59
C ASN A 304 11.80 16.83 -3.55
N HIS A 305 11.34 16.35 -2.39
CA HIS A 305 10.95 14.95 -2.23
C HIS A 305 9.61 14.65 -2.92
N LEU A 306 9.50 13.42 -3.41
CA LEU A 306 8.31 12.95 -4.12
C LEU A 306 7.09 12.85 -3.19
N ILE A 307 5.91 13.03 -3.76
CA ILE A 307 4.63 12.78 -3.10
C ILE A 307 3.98 11.58 -3.76
N PHE A 308 3.89 10.47 -3.01
CA PHE A 308 3.21 9.26 -3.43
C PHE A 308 1.71 9.27 -3.10
N GLY A 309 1.29 10.12 -2.17
CA GLY A 309 -0.10 10.17 -1.72
C GLY A 309 -0.48 9.00 -0.82
N CYS A 310 -1.75 8.59 -0.85
CA CYS A 310 -2.24 7.45 -0.09
C CYS A 310 -2.07 6.14 -0.87
N TYR A 311 -2.06 5.02 -0.15
CA TYR A 311 -2.37 3.73 -0.73
C TYR A 311 -3.80 3.73 -1.23
N ILE A 312 -4.00 3.58 -2.53
CA ILE A 312 -5.32 3.58 -3.14
C ILE A 312 -5.60 2.19 -3.71
N LYS A 313 -6.61 1.52 -3.17
CA LYS A 313 -7.10 0.27 -3.78
C LYS A 313 -7.67 0.58 -5.16
N GLU A 314 -7.25 -0.19 -6.13
CA GLU A 314 -7.43 0.02 -7.56
C GLU A 314 -8.86 0.39 -7.96
N ALA A 315 -9.83 -0.37 -7.48
CA ALA A 315 -11.24 -0.18 -7.84
C ALA A 315 -11.95 0.93 -7.06
N SER A 316 -11.27 1.60 -6.11
CA SER A 316 -11.94 2.60 -5.26
C SER A 316 -12.12 3.96 -5.93
N LEU A 317 -11.27 4.30 -6.89
CA LEU A 317 -11.36 5.53 -7.67
C LEU A 317 -11.52 5.22 -9.16
N ASN A 318 -12.44 5.91 -9.82
CA ASN A 318 -12.50 5.91 -11.27
C ASN A 318 -11.42 6.82 -11.88
N LEU A 319 -11.22 6.74 -13.20
CA LEU A 319 -10.19 7.50 -13.91
C LEU A 319 -10.32 9.02 -13.71
N GLU A 320 -11.55 9.54 -13.64
CA GLU A 320 -11.78 10.98 -13.43
C GLU A 320 -11.30 11.42 -12.03
N ASN A 321 -11.47 10.57 -11.01
CA ASN A 321 -10.96 10.87 -9.68
C ASN A 321 -9.43 10.76 -9.61
N TRP A 322 -8.82 9.83 -10.34
CA TRP A 322 -7.36 9.81 -10.52
C TRP A 322 -6.85 11.09 -11.18
N LYS A 323 -7.51 11.58 -12.22
CA LYS A 323 -7.17 12.87 -12.85
C LYS A 323 -7.27 14.04 -11.88
N ARG A 324 -8.28 14.04 -10.98
CA ARG A 324 -8.43 15.10 -9.97
C ARG A 324 -7.26 15.15 -8.99
N ILE A 325 -6.74 14.01 -8.55
CA ILE A 325 -5.60 13.96 -7.63
C ILE A 325 -4.24 14.06 -8.32
N GLY A 326 -4.20 13.83 -9.63
CA GLY A 326 -2.98 13.89 -10.44
C GLY A 326 -2.08 15.10 -10.19
N PRO A 327 -2.61 16.34 -10.10
CA PRO A 327 -1.78 17.52 -9.80
C PRO A 327 -1.09 17.53 -8.43
N TYR A 328 -1.52 16.67 -7.51
CA TYR A 328 -1.09 16.66 -6.11
C TYR A 328 -0.22 15.46 -5.74
N ILE A 329 0.17 14.63 -6.70
CA ILE A 329 1.07 13.48 -6.54
C ILE A 329 2.16 13.52 -7.60
N ASP A 330 3.31 12.94 -7.32
CA ASP A 330 4.39 12.75 -8.29
C ASP A 330 4.43 11.32 -8.83
N VAL A 331 3.93 10.36 -8.05
CA VAL A 331 3.88 8.92 -8.34
C VAL A 331 2.50 8.39 -8.06
N ILE A 332 2.00 7.53 -8.93
CA ILE A 332 0.76 6.79 -8.74
C ILE A 332 1.06 5.62 -7.81
N ALA A 333 0.39 5.52 -6.66
CA ALA A 333 0.64 4.49 -5.65
C ALA A 333 -0.58 3.57 -5.46
N PRO A 334 -0.85 2.65 -6.41
CA PRO A 334 -1.94 1.69 -6.26
C PRO A 334 -1.58 0.67 -5.20
N GLN A 335 -2.57 0.22 -4.43
CA GLN A 335 -2.44 -0.91 -3.53
C GLN A 335 -3.03 -2.15 -4.21
N HIS A 336 -2.24 -3.20 -4.42
CA HIS A 336 -2.64 -4.48 -5.02
C HIS A 336 -2.98 -4.42 -6.52
N VAL A 337 -2.04 -4.69 -7.38
CA VAL A 337 -2.25 -4.78 -8.84
C VAL A 337 -2.96 -6.09 -9.26
N SER A 338 -3.05 -7.06 -8.38
CA SER A 338 -3.55 -8.41 -8.68
C SER A 338 -5.03 -8.52 -8.99
N GLN A 339 -5.78 -7.42 -9.05
CA GLN A 339 -7.22 -7.52 -9.02
C GLN A 339 -7.95 -6.66 -10.06
N VAL A 340 -7.44 -6.65 -11.30
CA VAL A 340 -8.29 -6.25 -12.45
C VAL A 340 -8.40 -4.74 -12.71
N PHE A 341 -7.55 -3.91 -12.14
CA PHE A 341 -7.52 -2.53 -12.60
C PHE A 341 -6.36 -2.35 -13.58
N PRO A 342 -6.64 -2.04 -14.85
CA PRO A 342 -5.58 -1.60 -15.75
C PRO A 342 -5.05 -0.26 -15.24
N ILE A 343 -3.87 -0.28 -14.62
CA ILE A 343 -3.19 0.95 -14.18
C ILE A 343 -2.75 1.80 -15.37
N ASP A 344 -2.55 1.15 -16.53
CA ASP A 344 -2.08 1.79 -17.74
C ASP A 344 -2.89 3.02 -18.16
N PRO A 345 -4.25 3.01 -18.16
CA PRO A 345 -5.03 4.21 -18.45
C PRO A 345 -4.80 5.36 -17.47
N VAL A 346 -4.45 5.06 -16.22
CA VAL A 346 -4.14 6.08 -15.21
C VAL A 346 -2.77 6.66 -15.46
N VAL A 347 -1.76 5.80 -15.70
CA VAL A 347 -0.40 6.21 -16.04
C VAL A 347 -0.39 7.08 -17.30
N GLU A 348 -1.09 6.64 -18.34
CA GLU A 348 -1.23 7.39 -19.59
C GLU A 348 -1.92 8.75 -19.38
N ALA A 349 -3.03 8.75 -18.64
CA ALA A 349 -3.81 9.98 -18.43
C ALA A 349 -3.10 11.01 -17.55
N LEU A 350 -2.25 10.59 -16.62
CA LEU A 350 -1.52 11.45 -15.71
C LEU A 350 -0.08 11.75 -16.17
N ASP A 351 0.45 10.98 -17.12
CA ASP A 351 1.86 10.97 -17.52
C ASP A 351 2.80 10.89 -16.30
N LYS A 352 2.53 9.92 -15.42
CA LYS A 352 3.26 9.68 -14.18
C LYS A 352 3.48 8.18 -13.97
N PRO A 353 4.63 7.79 -13.40
CA PRO A 353 4.90 6.38 -13.15
C PRO A 353 4.06 5.83 -12.01
N ALA A 354 3.99 4.50 -11.95
CA ALA A 354 3.39 3.79 -10.84
C ALA A 354 4.45 3.08 -9.98
N PHE A 355 4.26 3.17 -8.67
CA PHE A 355 4.96 2.35 -7.67
C PHE A 355 3.90 1.56 -6.89
N ILE A 356 3.95 0.23 -6.99
CA ILE A 356 2.95 -0.60 -6.34
C ILE A 356 3.24 -0.70 -4.86
N SER A 357 2.26 -0.35 -4.05
CA SER A 357 2.37 -0.34 -2.60
C SER A 357 1.68 -1.54 -1.96
N ASP A 358 2.28 -2.07 -0.89
CA ASP A 358 1.72 -3.11 0.00
C ASP A 358 1.18 -4.33 -0.79
N GLN A 359 1.94 -4.80 -1.80
CA GLN A 359 1.55 -5.87 -2.70
C GLN A 359 1.60 -7.24 -2.02
N PRO A 360 0.46 -7.91 -1.77
CA PRO A 360 0.49 -9.28 -1.28
C PRO A 360 0.87 -10.25 -2.40
N PHE A 361 1.65 -11.26 -2.05
CA PHE A 361 2.01 -12.37 -2.94
C PHE A 361 1.50 -13.72 -2.43
N GLY A 362 0.37 -13.70 -1.75
CA GLY A 362 -0.28 -14.86 -1.17
C GLY A 362 -0.06 -14.96 0.34
N ASN A 363 -1.12 -15.30 1.04
CA ASN A 363 -1.14 -15.42 2.49
C ASN A 363 -1.39 -16.87 2.88
N VAL A 364 -0.49 -17.45 3.69
CA VAL A 364 -0.67 -18.80 4.26
C VAL A 364 -1.34 -18.64 5.61
N TYR A 365 -2.62 -18.94 5.68
CA TYR A 365 -3.36 -18.94 6.94
C TYR A 365 -3.50 -20.36 7.48
N PRO A 366 -3.39 -20.57 8.78
CA PRO A 366 -3.88 -21.79 9.41
C PRO A 366 -5.35 -22.00 9.02
N LEU A 367 -5.70 -23.18 8.55
CA LEU A 367 -7.02 -23.45 7.98
C LEU A 367 -8.21 -23.04 8.87
N PRO A 368 -8.17 -23.16 10.22
CA PRO A 368 -9.25 -22.66 11.06
C PRO A 368 -9.47 -21.14 10.97
N LEU A 369 -8.43 -20.38 10.56
CA LEU A 369 -8.47 -18.93 10.44
C LEU A 369 -8.86 -18.44 9.04
N VAL A 370 -8.99 -19.33 8.05
CA VAL A 370 -9.47 -18.95 6.71
C VAL A 370 -10.94 -18.58 6.80
N THR A 371 -11.21 -17.32 6.61
CA THR A 371 -12.56 -16.74 6.60
C THR A 371 -12.92 -16.28 5.18
N ALA A 372 -14.17 -15.92 4.96
CA ALA A 372 -14.58 -15.30 3.71
C ALA A 372 -13.84 -13.97 3.44
N LYS A 373 -13.37 -13.30 4.51
CA LYS A 373 -12.66 -12.02 4.43
C LYS A 373 -11.24 -12.18 3.85
N ASN A 374 -10.52 -13.24 4.23
CA ASN A 374 -9.13 -13.47 3.82
C ASN A 374 -8.96 -14.54 2.73
N ALA A 375 -10.02 -15.30 2.41
CA ALA A 375 -9.97 -16.35 1.39
C ALA A 375 -9.48 -15.90 0.01
N PRO A 376 -9.78 -14.68 -0.48
CA PRO A 376 -9.30 -14.24 -1.79
C PRO A 376 -7.77 -14.22 -1.93
N GLY A 377 -7.05 -13.91 -0.84
CA GLY A 377 -5.58 -13.89 -0.83
C GLY A 377 -4.92 -15.15 -0.26
N ALA A 378 -5.72 -16.13 0.20
CA ALA A 378 -5.18 -17.33 0.83
C ALA A 378 -4.60 -18.30 -0.19
N VAL A 379 -3.41 -18.81 0.09
CA VAL A 379 -2.74 -19.85 -0.70
C VAL A 379 -2.51 -21.11 0.15
N PRO A 380 -2.40 -22.30 -0.48
CA PRO A 380 -2.28 -23.55 0.24
C PRO A 380 -1.05 -23.70 1.11
N ASP A 381 0.10 -23.25 0.63
CA ASP A 381 1.37 -23.35 1.35
C ASP A 381 2.40 -22.29 0.87
N HIS A 382 3.63 -22.38 1.39
CA HIS A 382 4.71 -21.45 1.08
C HIS A 382 5.24 -21.56 -0.35
N LEU A 383 5.18 -22.75 -0.97
CA LEU A 383 5.62 -22.93 -2.37
C LEU A 383 4.63 -22.26 -3.32
N ASP A 384 3.34 -22.40 -3.05
CA ASP A 384 2.28 -21.70 -3.80
C ASP A 384 2.43 -20.16 -3.70
N ARG A 385 2.89 -19.68 -2.55
CA ARG A 385 3.21 -18.28 -2.32
C ARG A 385 4.34 -17.79 -3.23
N LEU A 386 5.38 -18.61 -3.41
CA LEU A 386 6.50 -18.30 -4.29
C LEU A 386 6.10 -18.25 -5.77
N VAL A 387 5.18 -19.11 -6.20
CA VAL A 387 4.65 -19.06 -7.57
C VAL A 387 3.95 -17.72 -7.84
N LEU A 388 3.15 -17.23 -6.90
CA LEU A 388 2.52 -15.91 -7.05
C LEU A 388 3.54 -14.78 -7.01
N TYR A 389 4.59 -14.89 -6.19
CA TYR A 389 5.66 -13.90 -6.14
C TYR A 389 6.37 -13.79 -7.50
N ASP A 390 6.76 -14.93 -8.10
CA ASP A 390 7.42 -14.96 -9.41
C ASP A 390 6.57 -14.33 -10.51
N LEU A 391 5.30 -14.71 -10.60
CA LEU A 391 4.38 -14.16 -11.60
C LEU A 391 4.21 -12.63 -11.45
N LEU A 392 4.05 -12.15 -10.22
CA LEU A 392 3.96 -10.71 -9.95
C LEU A 392 5.26 -9.98 -10.23
N ALA A 393 6.39 -10.52 -9.78
CA ALA A 393 7.70 -9.96 -9.98
C ALA A 393 8.00 -9.79 -11.47
N ASN A 394 7.73 -10.83 -12.26
CA ASN A 394 7.88 -10.80 -13.73
C ASN A 394 6.97 -9.76 -14.36
N ARG A 395 5.67 -9.73 -14.00
CA ARG A 395 4.69 -8.81 -14.57
C ARG A 395 5.08 -7.35 -14.31
N ILE A 396 5.46 -7.05 -13.09
CA ILE A 396 5.74 -5.67 -12.66
C ILE A 396 7.07 -5.17 -13.20
N SER A 397 8.14 -5.98 -13.12
CA SER A 397 9.48 -5.54 -13.55
C SER A 397 9.59 -5.35 -15.07
N LYS A 398 8.78 -6.04 -15.84
CA LYS A 398 8.79 -5.94 -17.32
C LYS A 398 7.92 -4.82 -17.86
N ASP A 399 6.98 -4.31 -17.09
CA ASP A 399 6.14 -3.18 -17.48
C ASP A 399 6.93 -1.85 -17.34
N PRO A 400 7.08 -1.07 -18.42
CA PRO A 400 7.84 0.17 -18.40
C PRO A 400 7.19 1.29 -17.59
N ASN A 401 5.94 1.13 -17.17
CA ASN A 401 5.20 2.10 -16.39
C ASN A 401 5.48 2.03 -14.89
N PHE A 402 6.11 0.92 -14.41
CA PHE A 402 6.43 0.76 -13.01
C PHE A 402 7.87 1.13 -12.69
N ILE A 403 8.04 1.85 -11.57
CA ILE A 403 9.33 2.25 -11.00
C ILE A 403 9.70 1.46 -9.75
N GLY A 404 8.86 0.52 -9.36
CA GLY A 404 9.10 -0.37 -8.23
C GLY A 404 7.84 -1.00 -7.68
N VAL A 405 8.06 -1.87 -6.70
CA VAL A 405 7.02 -2.57 -5.95
C VAL A 405 7.42 -2.71 -4.49
N ASP A 406 6.48 -2.53 -3.60
CA ASP A 406 6.62 -2.77 -2.17
C ASP A 406 5.80 -3.99 -1.77
N PHE A 407 6.49 -5.06 -1.41
CA PHE A 407 5.83 -6.31 -1.04
C PHE A 407 5.34 -6.28 0.40
N CYS A 408 4.08 -6.62 0.60
CA CYS A 408 3.50 -6.86 1.91
C CYS A 408 4.11 -8.13 2.53
N ALA A 409 5.25 -7.97 3.17
CA ALA A 409 6.06 -9.04 3.74
C ALA A 409 6.58 -8.67 5.12
N VAL A 410 6.85 -9.69 5.94
CA VAL A 410 7.48 -9.57 7.25
C VAL A 410 8.73 -10.43 7.32
N LEU A 411 9.71 -10.03 8.12
CA LEU A 411 10.95 -10.80 8.27
C LEU A 411 10.77 -12.06 9.13
N PHE A 412 10.14 -11.90 10.28
CA PHE A 412 10.01 -13.00 11.26
C PHE A 412 8.57 -13.51 11.35
N ASP A 413 8.42 -14.79 11.66
CA ASP A 413 7.11 -15.35 12.00
C ASP A 413 6.54 -14.62 13.22
N GLN A 414 5.26 -14.37 13.17
CA GLN A 414 4.50 -13.86 14.29
C GLN A 414 4.34 -14.94 15.37
N SER A 415 4.40 -14.56 16.63
CA SER A 415 4.07 -15.45 17.74
C SER A 415 2.63 -15.24 18.22
N HIS A 416 2.12 -16.19 19.01
CA HIS A 416 0.81 -16.07 19.66
C HIS A 416 0.73 -14.88 20.63
N GLU A 417 1.87 -14.39 21.09
CA GLU A 417 1.97 -13.24 21.99
C GLU A 417 1.89 -11.92 21.23
N ASP A 418 2.26 -11.93 19.95
CA ASP A 418 2.08 -10.80 19.06
C ASP A 418 0.60 -10.70 18.70
N LYS A 419 -0.09 -9.67 19.14
CA LYS A 419 -1.56 -9.50 18.99
C LYS A 419 -2.06 -9.40 17.54
N ALA A 420 -1.21 -9.68 16.55
CA ALA A 420 -1.44 -9.42 15.15
C ALA A 420 -1.72 -10.68 14.33
N TYR A 421 -2.70 -11.46 14.71
CA TYR A 421 -3.27 -12.53 13.88
C TYR A 421 -3.86 -12.08 12.52
N GLU A 422 -3.86 -10.78 12.26
CA GLU A 422 -4.60 -10.27 11.12
C GLU A 422 -3.90 -10.41 9.78
N ILE A 423 -2.57 -10.54 9.78
CA ILE A 423 -1.80 -10.55 8.51
C ILE A 423 -1.34 -11.94 8.16
N GLY A 424 -1.82 -13.01 8.45
CA GLY A 424 -1.53 -14.38 7.97
C GLY A 424 -0.31 -14.59 7.05
N GLN A 425 0.71 -13.73 7.19
CA GLN A 425 1.94 -13.77 6.41
C GLN A 425 3.04 -14.35 7.28
N PRO A 426 3.48 -15.56 7.00
CA PRO A 426 4.66 -16.09 7.65
C PRO A 426 5.89 -15.33 7.16
N GLY A 427 6.81 -15.07 8.10
CA GLY A 427 8.08 -14.43 7.82
C GLY A 427 9.02 -15.31 6.99
N PHE A 428 10.13 -14.72 6.56
CA PHE A 428 11.25 -15.42 5.94
C PHE A 428 12.10 -16.18 6.97
N TYR A 429 12.02 -15.76 8.21
CA TYR A 429 12.69 -16.35 9.34
C TYR A 429 11.67 -16.85 10.37
N THR A 430 12.02 -17.90 11.09
CA THR A 430 11.25 -18.32 12.25
C THR A 430 11.27 -17.23 13.33
N LYS A 431 10.38 -17.28 14.31
CA LYS A 431 10.40 -16.35 15.45
C LYS A 431 11.69 -16.43 16.29
N TYR A 432 12.52 -17.43 16.06
CA TYR A 432 13.83 -17.64 16.70
C TYR A 432 15.00 -17.25 15.81
N GLY A 433 14.75 -16.65 14.64
CA GLY A 433 15.78 -16.17 13.73
C GLY A 433 16.34 -17.20 12.76
N GLU A 434 15.79 -18.42 12.72
CA GLU A 434 16.24 -19.43 11.76
C GLU A 434 15.69 -19.12 10.36
N PRO A 435 16.55 -19.05 9.31
CA PRO A 435 16.10 -18.81 7.95
C PRO A 435 15.30 -20.00 7.41
N LYS A 436 14.22 -19.73 6.74
CA LYS A 436 13.47 -20.71 5.94
C LYS A 436 14.15 -20.83 4.58
N GLN A 437 15.20 -21.63 4.52
CA GLN A 437 16.15 -21.66 3.39
C GLN A 437 15.51 -21.68 2.00
N PRO A 438 14.60 -22.59 1.65
CA PRO A 438 14.04 -22.59 0.30
C PRO A 438 13.30 -21.30 -0.03
N LEU A 439 12.62 -20.67 0.96
CA LEU A 439 11.91 -19.41 0.78
C LEU A 439 12.88 -18.25 0.59
N CYS A 440 13.90 -18.15 1.43
CA CYS A 440 14.90 -17.09 1.35
C CYS A 440 15.69 -17.13 0.02
N GLU A 441 16.24 -18.30 -0.34
CA GLU A 441 17.01 -18.49 -1.57
C GLU A 441 16.18 -18.17 -2.82
N THR A 442 14.93 -18.60 -2.85
CA THR A 442 14.04 -18.35 -3.99
C THR A 442 13.70 -16.87 -4.14
N VAL A 443 13.42 -16.17 -3.03
CA VAL A 443 13.10 -14.72 -3.08
C VAL A 443 14.33 -13.90 -3.48
N ILE A 444 15.53 -14.26 -3.02
CA ILE A 444 16.78 -13.62 -3.50
C ILE A 444 16.86 -13.74 -5.01
N GLY A 445 16.72 -14.97 -5.55
CA GLY A 445 16.75 -15.21 -6.98
C GLY A 445 15.71 -14.41 -7.77
N PHE A 446 14.49 -14.30 -7.27
CA PHE A 446 13.45 -13.51 -7.92
C PHE A 446 13.74 -12.02 -7.88
N ASN A 447 14.26 -11.49 -6.76
CA ASN A 447 14.62 -10.09 -6.66
C ASN A 447 15.77 -9.72 -7.61
N GLU A 448 16.79 -10.58 -7.75
CA GLU A 448 17.84 -10.43 -8.74
C GLU A 448 17.30 -10.50 -10.18
N GLN A 449 16.38 -11.42 -10.44
CA GLN A 449 15.75 -11.57 -11.75
C GLN A 449 14.93 -10.33 -12.12
N MET A 450 14.17 -9.74 -11.20
CA MET A 450 13.45 -8.49 -11.44
C MET A 450 14.38 -7.40 -11.97
N LEU A 451 15.54 -7.20 -11.34
CA LEU A 451 16.50 -6.19 -11.77
C LEU A 451 17.09 -6.49 -13.15
N SER A 452 17.24 -7.76 -13.52
CA SER A 452 17.70 -8.15 -14.85
C SER A 452 16.68 -7.85 -15.96
N HIS A 453 15.39 -8.00 -15.64
CA HIS A 453 14.30 -7.79 -16.60
C HIS A 453 14.05 -6.32 -16.96
N LEU A 454 14.56 -5.37 -16.16
CA LEU A 454 14.31 -3.94 -16.39
C LEU A 454 14.88 -3.45 -17.74
N ARG A 455 15.82 -4.16 -18.30
CA ARG A 455 16.47 -3.84 -19.59
C ARG A 455 15.75 -4.45 -20.80
N GLU A 456 14.81 -5.34 -20.57
CA GLU A 456 14.09 -6.11 -21.59
C GLU A 456 12.59 -5.92 -21.41
N PRO A 457 12.01 -4.76 -21.78
CA PRO A 457 10.58 -4.51 -21.64
C PRO A 457 9.78 -5.48 -22.51
N MET A 458 8.69 -6.01 -21.96
CA MET A 458 7.75 -6.87 -22.68
C MET A 458 6.76 -6.05 -23.51
N SER A 459 6.26 -6.69 -24.57
CA SER A 459 5.10 -6.20 -25.32
C SER A 459 3.82 -6.26 -24.46
N GLY A 460 2.79 -5.50 -24.86
CA GLY A 460 1.48 -5.55 -24.19
C GLY A 460 0.87 -6.95 -24.18
N GLU A 461 1.01 -7.72 -25.28
CA GLU A 461 0.48 -9.10 -25.36
C GLU A 461 1.15 -10.05 -24.36
N GLU A 462 2.47 -9.89 -24.14
CA GLU A 462 3.21 -10.69 -23.15
C GLU A 462 2.82 -10.32 -21.72
N LEU A 463 2.60 -9.04 -21.43
CA LEU A 463 2.11 -8.58 -20.14
C LEU A 463 0.71 -9.10 -19.85
N GLU A 464 -0.20 -9.08 -20.82
CA GLU A 464 -1.54 -9.67 -20.71
C GLU A 464 -1.49 -11.18 -20.47
N LEU A 465 -0.51 -11.90 -21.06
CA LEU A 465 -0.33 -13.32 -20.79
C LEU A 465 0.05 -13.57 -19.33
N LEU A 466 0.95 -12.76 -18.77
CA LEU A 466 1.34 -12.87 -17.35
C LEU A 466 0.15 -12.57 -16.44
N ASP A 467 -0.66 -11.56 -16.75
CA ASP A 467 -1.88 -11.24 -16.01
C ASP A 467 -2.87 -12.41 -16.02
N ARG A 468 -3.11 -13.04 -17.17
CA ARG A 468 -3.94 -14.24 -17.26
C ARG A 468 -3.39 -15.39 -16.42
N GLN A 469 -2.10 -15.69 -16.52
CA GLN A 469 -1.45 -16.75 -15.74
C GLN A 469 -1.57 -16.50 -14.23
N PHE A 470 -1.41 -15.27 -13.79
CA PHE A 470 -1.59 -14.89 -12.40
C PHE A 470 -3.02 -15.15 -11.92
N HIS A 471 -4.02 -14.68 -12.65
CA HIS A 471 -5.43 -14.86 -12.30
C HIS A 471 -5.86 -16.32 -12.29
N GLU A 472 -5.47 -17.10 -13.30
CA GLU A 472 -5.76 -18.53 -13.36
C GLU A 472 -5.13 -19.29 -12.19
N THR A 473 -3.91 -18.93 -11.81
CA THR A 473 -3.21 -19.52 -10.66
C THR A 473 -3.90 -19.16 -9.36
N LEU A 474 -4.26 -17.89 -9.17
CA LEU A 474 -4.98 -17.43 -7.99
C LEU A 474 -6.36 -18.10 -7.85
N ASP A 475 -7.08 -18.28 -8.96
CA ASP A 475 -8.38 -18.95 -8.94
C ASP A 475 -8.27 -20.44 -8.63
N ARG A 476 -7.23 -21.13 -9.11
CA ARG A 476 -6.92 -22.50 -8.68
C ARG A 476 -6.69 -22.58 -7.17
N TYR A 477 -5.89 -21.68 -6.61
CA TYR A 477 -5.65 -21.65 -5.16
C TYR A 477 -6.91 -21.35 -4.36
N ARG A 478 -7.73 -20.43 -4.82
CA ARG A 478 -9.05 -20.13 -4.24
C ARG A 478 -9.97 -21.37 -4.22
N ALA A 479 -9.96 -22.16 -5.30
CA ALA A 479 -10.73 -23.40 -5.38
C ALA A 479 -10.22 -24.43 -4.36
N VAL A 480 -8.91 -24.67 -4.32
CA VAL A 480 -8.28 -25.58 -3.34
C VAL A 480 -8.60 -25.18 -1.90
N MET A 481 -8.51 -23.89 -1.58
CA MET A 481 -8.79 -23.39 -0.23
C MET A 481 -10.25 -23.52 0.16
N ARG A 482 -11.19 -23.34 -0.79
CA ARG A 482 -12.62 -23.60 -0.56
C ARG A 482 -12.88 -25.07 -0.27
N ASP A 483 -12.27 -25.98 -1.00
CA ASP A 483 -12.43 -27.43 -0.82
C ASP A 483 -11.82 -27.87 0.53
N ARG A 484 -10.64 -27.40 0.88
CA ARG A 484 -10.01 -27.67 2.20
C ARG A 484 -10.89 -27.18 3.35
N LYS A 485 -11.43 -25.96 3.25
CA LYS A 485 -12.37 -25.43 4.26
C LYS A 485 -13.62 -26.27 4.35
N GLY A 486 -14.19 -26.67 3.23
CA GLY A 486 -15.35 -27.57 3.18
C GLY A 486 -15.05 -28.93 3.81
N PHE A 487 -13.86 -29.48 3.59
CA PHE A 487 -13.40 -30.73 4.23
C PHE A 487 -13.32 -30.59 5.74
N LEU A 488 -12.70 -29.54 6.27
CA LEU A 488 -12.56 -29.31 7.71
C LEU A 488 -13.90 -29.07 8.41
N LEU A 489 -14.81 -28.34 7.77
CA LEU A 489 -16.16 -28.14 8.30
C LEU A 489 -16.95 -29.48 8.39
N ARG A 490 -16.72 -30.40 7.44
CA ARG A 490 -17.31 -31.73 7.47
C ARG A 490 -16.59 -32.72 8.41
N ASN A 491 -15.33 -32.42 8.79
CA ASN A 491 -14.48 -33.28 9.59
C ASN A 491 -13.84 -32.50 10.78
N PRO A 492 -14.64 -32.00 11.73
CA PRO A 492 -14.17 -31.10 12.78
C PRO A 492 -13.14 -31.73 13.75
N ARG A 493 -12.94 -33.04 13.69
CA ARG A 493 -11.96 -33.77 14.53
C ARG A 493 -10.56 -33.85 13.91
N VAL A 494 -10.38 -33.43 12.68
CA VAL A 494 -9.05 -33.29 12.06
C VAL A 494 -8.46 -31.97 12.51
N SER A 495 -7.81 -31.97 13.68
CA SER A 495 -6.97 -30.86 14.10
C SER A 495 -5.61 -31.00 13.42
N TYR A 496 -5.14 -29.95 12.77
CA TYR A 496 -3.75 -29.87 12.37
C TYR A 496 -2.86 -29.80 13.61
N ARG A 497 -2.01 -30.79 13.78
CA ARG A 497 -0.86 -30.74 14.67
C ARG A 497 0.33 -30.17 13.93
#